data_a806b1cfaabd7905c19ca2b2eebb8d87
#
_entry.id   a806b1cfaabd7905c19ca2b2eebb8d87
#
_cell.length_a   1.000
_cell.length_b   1.000
_cell.length_c   1.000
_cell.angle_alpha   90.00
_cell.angle_beta   90.00
_cell.angle_gamma   90.00
#
_symmetry.space_group_name_H-M   'P 1'
#
loop_
_entity.id
_entity.type
_entity.pdbx_description
1 polymer ?
#
loop_
_entity_poly.entity_id
_entity_poly.type
_entity_poly.pdbx_seq_one_letter_code
_entity_poly.pdbx_strand_id
1 'polypeptide(L)'
;MQKTYNNINDRFFISHDQRRTNEESHRTFQRKCSKRRRPLRSCHCKNGEIVATGVNRVTASCDPTAHAEVSAIRAAASKLGTFNLSGYEIYTSCEPCPMCLGAIYWARLDKMYYGNNKTDAKNIGFDDSFIYDELELKPENRKLPSEVLLHDEAIKAFEEWMEKEDKIEY
;
A
#
# COMPACT_ATOMS: atom_id res chain seq x y z
N MET A 1 -31.11 31.25 -17.35
CA MET A 1 -29.82 30.59 -17.23
C MET A 1 -30.01 29.32 -16.38
N GLN A 2 -30.25 28.20 -17.05
CA GLN A 2 -30.41 26.89 -16.41
C GLN A 2 -29.05 26.25 -16.25
N LYS A 3 -28.66 25.96 -14.99
CA LYS A 3 -27.47 25.13 -14.69
C LYS A 3 -27.92 23.67 -14.78
N THR A 4 -27.47 22.99 -15.79
CA THR A 4 -27.56 21.53 -15.94
C THR A 4 -26.60 20.86 -14.98
N TYR A 5 -27.15 20.14 -14.00
CA TYR A 5 -26.43 19.20 -13.19
C TYR A 5 -26.18 17.93 -14.02
N ASN A 6 -24.94 17.70 -14.40
CA ASN A 6 -24.54 16.43 -15.02
C ASN A 6 -24.50 15.31 -13.97
N ASN A 7 -25.27 14.29 -14.28
CA ASN A 7 -25.45 13.05 -13.54
C ASN A 7 -24.12 12.28 -13.41
N ILE A 8 -23.63 12.12 -12.16
CA ILE A 8 -22.51 11.22 -11.83
C ILE A 8 -23.10 9.81 -11.70
N ASN A 9 -23.25 9.13 -12.80
CA ASN A 9 -23.55 7.70 -12.87
C ASN A 9 -22.74 7.06 -13.99
N ASP A 10 -21.43 7.30 -14.04
CA ASP A 10 -20.52 6.43 -14.78
C ASP A 10 -20.22 5.19 -13.92
N ARG A 11 -21.10 4.19 -14.05
CA ARG A 11 -20.80 2.81 -13.68
C ARG A 11 -19.57 2.40 -14.49
N PHE A 12 -18.44 2.22 -13.83
CA PHE A 12 -17.27 1.58 -14.40
C PHE A 12 -17.64 0.20 -14.94
N PHE A 13 -18.03 0.12 -16.20
CA PHE A 13 -18.04 -1.12 -16.95
C PHE A 13 -16.59 -1.48 -17.26
N ILE A 14 -15.98 -2.30 -16.38
CA ILE A 14 -14.73 -2.98 -16.74
C ILE A 14 -15.03 -3.83 -17.95
N SER A 15 -14.44 -3.53 -19.11
CA SER A 15 -14.63 -4.31 -20.32
C SER A 15 -14.22 -5.76 -20.08
N HIS A 16 -14.86 -6.70 -20.78
CA HIS A 16 -14.56 -8.14 -20.68
C HIS A 16 -13.07 -8.42 -20.97
N ASP A 17 -12.44 -7.60 -21.78
CA ASP A 17 -11.03 -7.67 -22.17
C ASP A 17 -10.09 -7.24 -21.02
N GLN A 18 -10.48 -6.25 -20.26
CA GLN A 18 -9.72 -5.76 -19.10
C GLN A 18 -9.77 -6.71 -17.90
N ARG A 19 -10.87 -7.46 -17.73
CA ARG A 19 -10.95 -8.56 -16.75
C ARG A 19 -10.02 -9.71 -17.12
N ARG A 20 -9.93 -10.05 -18.40
CA ARG A 20 -9.10 -11.13 -18.92
C ARG A 20 -7.61 -10.82 -18.76
N THR A 21 -7.18 -9.59 -19.04
CA THR A 21 -5.81 -9.11 -18.80
C THR A 21 -5.46 -9.08 -17.33
N ASN A 22 -6.38 -8.70 -16.46
CA ASN A 22 -6.17 -8.68 -15.00
C ASN A 22 -6.06 -10.10 -14.43
N GLU A 23 -6.93 -11.03 -14.86
CA GLU A 23 -6.83 -12.44 -14.46
C GLU A 23 -5.54 -13.09 -14.95
N GLU A 24 -5.08 -12.77 -16.14
CA GLU A 24 -3.84 -13.29 -16.70
C GLU A 24 -2.62 -12.72 -16.00
N SER A 25 -2.65 -11.44 -15.65
CA SER A 25 -1.63 -10.79 -14.79
C SER A 25 -1.61 -11.42 -13.39
N HIS A 26 -2.77 -11.70 -12.80
CA HIS A 26 -2.88 -12.36 -11.50
C HIS A 26 -2.37 -13.81 -11.55
N ARG A 27 -2.75 -14.58 -12.59
CA ARG A 27 -2.23 -15.95 -12.84
C ARG A 27 -0.72 -15.94 -13.07
N THR A 28 -0.21 -14.96 -13.79
CA THR A 28 1.23 -14.78 -14.03
C THR A 28 1.96 -14.45 -12.76
N PHE A 29 1.39 -13.58 -11.91
CA PHE A 29 1.90 -13.29 -10.57
C PHE A 29 1.93 -14.57 -9.71
N GLN A 30 0.84 -15.31 -9.63
CA GLN A 30 0.80 -16.57 -8.88
C GLN A 30 1.83 -17.59 -9.40
N ARG A 31 1.95 -17.78 -10.72
CA ARG A 31 2.92 -18.71 -11.33
C ARG A 31 4.37 -18.30 -11.09
N LYS A 32 4.71 -17.01 -11.19
CA LYS A 32 6.08 -16.52 -10.94
C LYS A 32 6.41 -16.45 -9.44
N CYS A 33 5.39 -16.24 -8.59
CA CYS A 33 5.56 -16.13 -7.16
C CYS A 33 5.49 -17.48 -6.42
N SER A 34 4.75 -18.49 -6.91
CA SER A 34 4.58 -19.79 -6.25
C SER A 34 5.85 -20.65 -6.21
N LYS A 35 6.82 -20.38 -7.08
CA LYS A 35 8.05 -21.20 -7.22
C LYS A 35 9.11 -20.96 -6.13
N ARG A 36 8.91 -20.04 -5.17
CA ARG A 36 9.89 -19.75 -4.09
C ARG A 36 9.26 -19.93 -2.71
N ARG A 37 10.03 -20.43 -1.73
CA ARG A 37 9.62 -20.96 -0.41
C ARG A 37 9.00 -19.98 0.61
N ARG A 38 8.62 -18.73 0.26
CA ARG A 38 8.01 -17.77 1.21
C ARG A 38 6.60 -17.41 0.77
N PRO A 39 5.58 -17.50 1.67
CA PRO A 39 4.16 -17.34 1.30
C PRO A 39 3.77 -15.89 0.99
N LEU A 40 4.35 -14.90 1.68
CA LEU A 40 3.97 -13.51 1.51
C LEU A 40 4.82 -12.80 0.46
N ARG A 41 4.17 -12.29 -0.59
CA ARG A 41 4.79 -11.68 -1.77
C ARG A 41 3.95 -10.57 -2.34
N SER A 42 4.62 -9.63 -3.00
CA SER A 42 3.97 -8.53 -3.69
C SER A 42 4.70 -8.19 -4.99
N CYS A 43 4.02 -7.62 -5.96
CA CYS A 43 4.63 -7.03 -7.15
C CYS A 43 3.89 -5.78 -7.60
N HIS A 44 4.63 -4.88 -8.25
CA HIS A 44 4.10 -3.72 -8.93
C HIS A 44 4.03 -3.98 -10.42
N CYS A 45 2.88 -3.66 -11.02
CA CYS A 45 2.64 -3.85 -12.44
C CYS A 45 2.16 -2.55 -13.09
N LYS A 46 2.48 -2.40 -14.38
CA LYS A 46 1.90 -1.39 -15.25
C LYS A 46 1.64 -2.04 -16.60
N ASN A 47 0.43 -1.88 -17.12
CA ASN A 47 0.01 -2.49 -18.40
C ASN A 47 0.30 -4.00 -18.48
N GLY A 48 0.13 -4.74 -17.38
CA GLY A 48 0.42 -6.17 -17.30
C GLY A 48 1.90 -6.57 -17.16
N GLU A 49 2.82 -5.60 -17.16
CA GLU A 49 4.26 -5.87 -16.98
C GLU A 49 4.70 -5.68 -15.52
N ILE A 50 5.47 -6.65 -15.02
CA ILE A 50 6.02 -6.58 -13.65
C ILE A 50 7.21 -5.63 -13.63
N VAL A 51 7.09 -4.53 -12.90
CA VAL A 51 8.15 -3.54 -12.72
C VAL A 51 9.08 -3.91 -11.58
N ALA A 52 8.53 -4.32 -10.45
CA ALA A 52 9.28 -4.73 -9.27
C ALA A 52 8.54 -5.82 -8.49
N THR A 53 9.27 -6.54 -7.65
CA THR A 53 8.72 -7.57 -6.77
C THR A 53 9.28 -7.42 -5.35
N GLY A 54 8.50 -7.82 -4.34
CA GLY A 54 8.89 -7.88 -2.95
C GLY A 54 8.53 -9.22 -2.31
N VAL A 55 9.28 -9.60 -1.30
CA VAL A 55 9.00 -10.73 -0.42
C VAL A 55 9.13 -10.28 1.02
N ASN A 56 8.40 -10.90 1.93
CA ASN A 56 8.55 -10.63 3.35
C ASN A 56 9.98 -10.96 3.81
N ARG A 57 10.64 -9.99 4.44
CA ARG A 57 12.02 -10.08 4.91
C ARG A 57 12.18 -9.75 6.40
N VAL A 58 11.07 -9.60 7.13
CA VAL A 58 11.08 -9.20 8.55
C VAL A 58 12.15 -9.93 9.35
N THR A 59 12.13 -11.26 9.35
CA THR A 59 13.10 -12.07 10.09
C THR A 59 14.50 -12.06 9.46
N ALA A 60 14.61 -11.93 8.12
CA ALA A 60 15.89 -11.98 7.43
C ALA A 60 16.69 -10.67 7.52
N SER A 61 16.02 -9.55 7.73
CA SER A 61 16.63 -8.22 7.84
C SER A 61 16.49 -7.60 9.23
N CYS A 62 15.88 -8.31 10.19
CA CYS A 62 15.54 -7.78 11.52
C CYS A 62 14.79 -6.44 11.45
N ASP A 63 13.92 -6.30 10.42
CA ASP A 63 13.14 -5.08 10.15
C ASP A 63 11.65 -5.43 10.18
N PRO A 64 10.89 -5.01 11.23
CA PRO A 64 9.46 -5.31 11.34
C PRO A 64 8.62 -4.66 10.23
N THR A 65 9.16 -3.68 9.52
CA THR A 65 8.47 -3.03 8.40
C THR A 65 8.73 -3.70 7.05
N ALA A 66 9.64 -4.65 6.96
CA ALA A 66 10.03 -5.30 5.71
C ALA A 66 9.01 -6.34 5.22
N HIS A 67 7.72 -5.97 5.22
CA HIS A 67 6.66 -6.74 4.56
C HIS A 67 6.86 -6.77 3.04
N ALA A 68 6.21 -7.70 2.38
CA ALA A 68 6.37 -7.91 0.93
C ALA A 68 5.96 -6.66 0.13
N GLU A 69 4.88 -6.01 0.52
CA GLU A 69 4.34 -4.81 -0.10
C GLU A 69 5.32 -3.64 0.03
N VAL A 70 5.77 -3.35 1.24
CA VAL A 70 6.76 -2.29 1.51
C VAL A 70 8.07 -2.55 0.76
N SER A 71 8.52 -3.81 0.73
CA SER A 71 9.71 -4.22 -0.02
C SER A 71 9.54 -4.01 -1.53
N ALA A 72 8.35 -4.29 -2.07
CA ALA A 72 8.03 -4.09 -3.48
C ALA A 72 7.93 -2.59 -3.83
N ILE A 73 7.29 -1.77 -2.98
CA ILE A 73 7.21 -0.30 -3.14
C ILE A 73 8.62 0.28 -3.18
N ARG A 74 9.48 -0.06 -2.22
CA ARG A 74 10.87 0.40 -2.17
C ARG A 74 11.64 0.03 -3.44
N ALA A 75 11.49 -1.20 -3.91
CA ALA A 75 12.14 -1.68 -5.12
C ALA A 75 11.63 -0.96 -6.38
N ALA A 76 10.32 -0.70 -6.48
CA ALA A 76 9.72 0.03 -7.58
C ALA A 76 10.17 1.49 -7.59
N ALA A 77 10.06 2.18 -6.46
CA ALA A 77 10.46 3.57 -6.31
C ALA A 77 11.94 3.78 -6.65
N SER A 78 12.82 2.91 -6.14
CA SER A 78 14.25 2.94 -6.45
C SER A 78 14.53 2.70 -7.94
N LYS A 79 13.86 1.72 -8.57
CA LYS A 79 14.05 1.40 -9.99
C LYS A 79 13.57 2.53 -10.91
N LEU A 80 12.48 3.20 -10.53
CA LEU A 80 11.84 4.25 -11.32
C LEU A 80 12.40 5.65 -11.01
N GLY A 81 13.18 5.80 -9.95
CA GLY A 81 13.73 7.09 -9.49
C GLY A 81 12.65 8.06 -9.00
N THR A 82 11.51 7.56 -8.48
CA THR A 82 10.40 8.37 -8.01
C THR A 82 9.67 7.71 -6.84
N PHE A 83 9.16 8.50 -5.91
CA PHE A 83 8.26 8.05 -4.84
C PHE A 83 6.79 7.99 -5.30
N ASN A 84 6.43 8.68 -6.36
CA ASN A 84 5.08 8.70 -6.92
C ASN A 84 4.92 7.55 -7.93
N LEU A 85 4.13 6.55 -7.55
CA LEU A 85 3.84 5.37 -8.36
C LEU A 85 2.42 5.40 -8.95
N SER A 86 1.87 6.60 -9.20
CA SER A 86 0.59 6.76 -9.92
C SER A 86 0.67 6.09 -11.30
N GLY A 87 -0.39 5.45 -11.73
CA GLY A 87 -0.45 4.65 -12.95
C GLY A 87 0.08 3.22 -12.77
N TYR A 88 0.44 2.82 -11.54
CA TYR A 88 0.86 1.46 -11.23
C TYR A 88 -0.16 0.76 -10.34
N GLU A 89 -0.19 -0.56 -10.44
CA GLU A 89 -1.03 -1.44 -9.63
C GLU A 89 -0.15 -2.34 -8.75
N ILE A 90 -0.65 -2.73 -7.60
CA ILE A 90 0.00 -3.71 -6.73
C ILE A 90 -0.81 -5.00 -6.67
N TYR A 91 -0.10 -6.12 -6.79
CA TYR A 91 -0.64 -7.47 -6.59
C TYR A 91 0.03 -8.11 -5.39
N THR A 92 -0.74 -8.57 -4.43
CA THR A 92 -0.23 -9.17 -3.19
C THR A 92 -0.89 -10.51 -2.92
N SER A 93 -0.18 -11.40 -2.28
CA SER A 93 -0.68 -12.74 -1.95
C SER A 93 -1.71 -12.72 -0.81
N CYS A 94 -1.71 -11.66 -0.03
CA CYS A 94 -2.62 -11.46 1.09
C CYS A 94 -3.07 -10.01 1.14
N GLU A 95 -4.25 -9.76 1.69
CA GLU A 95 -4.75 -8.43 2.02
C GLU A 95 -3.71 -7.67 2.85
N PRO A 96 -3.30 -6.47 2.43
CA PRO A 96 -2.28 -5.70 3.14
C PRO A 96 -2.73 -5.29 4.54
N CYS A 97 -1.84 -5.45 5.51
CA CYS A 97 -2.04 -4.95 6.87
C CYS A 97 -2.10 -3.41 6.89
N PRO A 98 -2.53 -2.77 8.00
CA PRO A 98 -2.66 -1.31 8.07
C PRO A 98 -1.38 -0.55 7.70
N MET A 99 -0.20 -1.04 8.10
CA MET A 99 1.09 -0.45 7.71
C MET A 99 1.30 -0.48 6.19
N CYS A 100 1.07 -1.64 5.57
CA CYS A 100 1.23 -1.82 4.12
C CYS A 100 0.20 -1.01 3.34
N LEU A 101 -1.05 -0.97 3.82
CA LEU A 101 -2.11 -0.17 3.22
C LEU A 101 -1.74 1.33 3.25
N GLY A 102 -1.24 1.84 4.38
CA GLY A 102 -0.72 3.19 4.48
C GLY A 102 0.40 3.47 3.47
N ALA A 103 1.35 2.53 3.32
CA ALA A 103 2.43 2.65 2.35
C ALA A 103 1.93 2.65 0.89
N ILE A 104 0.87 1.89 0.58
CA ILE A 104 0.22 1.85 -0.74
C ILE A 104 -0.40 3.22 -1.08
N TYR A 105 -1.10 3.85 -0.12
CA TYR A 105 -1.64 5.20 -0.28
C TYR A 105 -0.54 6.24 -0.45
N TRP A 106 0.50 6.22 0.37
CA TRP A 106 1.65 7.13 0.25
C TRP A 106 2.38 6.99 -1.08
N ALA A 107 2.45 5.78 -1.63
CA ALA A 107 2.99 5.52 -2.96
C ALA A 107 2.07 5.97 -4.10
N ARG A 108 0.81 6.35 -3.83
CA ARG A 108 -0.20 6.78 -4.81
C ARG A 108 -0.50 5.71 -5.86
N LEU A 109 -0.56 4.44 -5.45
CA LEU A 109 -0.92 3.35 -6.34
C LEU A 109 -2.39 3.43 -6.75
N ASP A 110 -2.69 3.19 -8.02
CA ASP A 110 -4.05 3.33 -8.56
C ASP A 110 -4.96 2.18 -8.13
N LYS A 111 -4.41 0.99 -7.94
CA LYS A 111 -5.20 -0.19 -7.62
C LYS A 111 -4.42 -1.28 -6.90
N MET A 112 -5.13 -2.00 -6.06
CA MET A 112 -4.61 -3.12 -5.30
C MET A 112 -5.43 -4.38 -5.58
N TYR A 113 -4.72 -5.50 -5.77
CA TYR A 113 -5.29 -6.83 -5.88
C TYR A 113 -4.65 -7.75 -4.85
N TYR A 114 -5.45 -8.54 -4.17
CA TYR A 114 -4.96 -9.52 -3.19
C TYR A 114 -5.63 -10.87 -3.35
N GLY A 115 -4.93 -11.93 -2.95
CA GLY A 115 -5.42 -13.30 -3.04
C GLY A 115 -6.18 -13.74 -1.79
N ASN A 116 -5.46 -13.87 -0.68
CA ASN A 116 -6.05 -14.24 0.62
C ASN A 116 -6.52 -12.99 1.37
N ASN A 117 -7.57 -13.13 2.17
CA ASN A 117 -8.05 -12.05 3.01
C ASN A 117 -7.39 -12.09 4.41
N LYS A 118 -7.68 -11.09 5.26
CA LYS A 118 -7.16 -11.00 6.62
C LYS A 118 -7.54 -12.18 7.52
N THR A 119 -8.71 -12.80 7.30
CA THR A 119 -9.13 -13.99 8.04
C THR A 119 -8.26 -15.20 7.70
N ASP A 120 -7.91 -15.36 6.41
CA ASP A 120 -7.00 -16.41 5.97
C ASP A 120 -5.61 -16.22 6.59
N ALA A 121 -5.13 -14.98 6.68
CA ALA A 121 -3.85 -14.64 7.32
C ALA A 121 -3.87 -14.98 8.83
N LYS A 122 -4.93 -14.60 9.52
CA LYS A 122 -5.13 -14.91 10.94
C LYS A 122 -5.07 -16.42 11.21
N ASN A 123 -5.71 -17.21 10.37
CA ASN A 123 -5.78 -18.68 10.51
C ASN A 123 -4.39 -19.36 10.43
N ILE A 124 -3.41 -18.71 9.82
CA ILE A 124 -2.02 -19.19 9.73
C ILE A 124 -1.05 -18.46 10.67
N GLY A 125 -1.58 -17.69 11.64
CA GLY A 125 -0.79 -17.03 12.69
C GLY A 125 -0.31 -15.62 12.36
N PHE A 126 -0.75 -15.01 11.25
CA PHE A 126 -0.49 -13.61 10.93
C PHE A 126 -1.73 -12.78 11.27
N ASP A 127 -1.93 -12.50 12.57
CA ASP A 127 -3.07 -11.72 13.05
C ASP A 127 -2.69 -10.25 13.26
N ASP A 128 -3.16 -9.40 12.38
CA ASP A 128 -3.03 -7.95 12.44
C ASP A 128 -4.34 -7.23 12.80
N SER A 129 -5.39 -8.00 13.13
CA SER A 129 -6.72 -7.46 13.42
C SER A 129 -6.71 -6.44 14.56
N PHE A 130 -5.87 -6.68 15.59
CA PHE A 130 -5.73 -5.77 16.72
C PHE A 130 -5.28 -4.35 16.30
N ILE A 131 -4.51 -4.20 15.22
CA ILE A 131 -4.06 -2.89 14.76
C ILE A 131 -5.24 -2.10 14.17
N TYR A 132 -6.15 -2.76 13.46
CA TYR A 132 -7.36 -2.11 12.96
C TYR A 132 -8.22 -1.60 14.13
N ASP A 133 -8.43 -2.43 15.15
CA ASP A 133 -9.18 -2.06 16.35
C ASP A 133 -8.54 -0.87 17.08
N GLU A 134 -7.21 -0.87 17.23
CA GLU A 134 -6.45 0.23 17.86
C GLU A 134 -6.54 1.54 17.06
N LEU A 135 -6.55 1.47 15.73
CA LEU A 135 -6.66 2.67 14.88
C LEU A 135 -8.03 3.35 14.96
N GLU A 136 -9.09 2.62 15.29
CA GLU A 136 -10.43 3.17 15.51
C GLU A 136 -10.56 3.89 16.85
N LEU A 137 -9.67 3.59 17.81
CA LEU A 137 -9.69 4.22 19.12
C LEU A 137 -9.07 5.61 19.10
N LYS A 138 -9.58 6.50 19.97
CA LYS A 138 -8.90 7.76 20.28
C LYS A 138 -7.52 7.47 20.90
N PRO A 139 -6.50 8.32 20.68
CA PRO A 139 -5.14 8.10 21.18
C PRO A 139 -5.06 7.73 22.65
N GLU A 140 -5.86 8.39 23.50
CA GLU A 140 -5.91 8.17 24.95
C GLU A 140 -6.46 6.79 25.36
N ASN A 141 -7.14 6.11 24.47
CA ASN A 141 -7.76 4.79 24.71
C ASN A 141 -6.97 3.63 24.11
N ARG A 142 -5.86 3.91 23.40
CA ARG A 142 -5.02 2.90 22.79
C ARG A 142 -4.14 2.18 23.80
N LYS A 143 -3.84 0.91 23.55
CA LYS A 143 -2.91 0.12 24.36
C LYS A 143 -1.48 0.68 24.34
N LEU A 144 -1.08 1.30 23.23
CA LEU A 144 0.18 2.02 23.15
C LEU A 144 -0.03 3.44 23.69
N PRO A 145 0.47 3.77 24.89
CA PRO A 145 0.35 5.10 25.44
C PRO A 145 1.07 6.14 24.57
N SER A 146 0.45 7.28 24.38
CA SER A 146 1.04 8.39 23.65
C SER A 146 0.77 9.70 24.36
N GLU A 147 1.73 10.61 24.36
CA GLU A 147 1.67 11.92 25.00
C GLU A 147 2.23 12.96 24.04
N VAL A 148 1.61 14.14 24.01
CA VAL A 148 2.13 15.30 23.28
C VAL A 148 3.24 15.94 24.08
N LEU A 149 4.43 16.05 23.51
CA LEU A 149 5.60 16.62 24.16
C LEU A 149 6.16 17.79 23.34
N LEU A 150 6.41 18.92 23.99
CA LEU A 150 7.07 20.10 23.42
C LEU A 150 6.44 20.58 22.09
N HIS A 151 5.12 20.68 22.05
CA HIS A 151 4.38 21.08 20.83
C HIS A 151 4.83 22.43 20.28
N ASP A 152 5.03 23.44 21.18
CA ASP A 152 5.37 24.81 20.79
C ASP A 152 6.78 24.92 20.18
N GLU A 153 7.67 24.00 20.55
CA GLU A 153 8.98 23.88 19.94
C GLU A 153 8.91 23.08 18.64
N ALA A 154 8.13 22.00 18.62
CA ALA A 154 8.02 21.13 17.47
C ALA A 154 7.35 21.81 16.26
N ILE A 155 6.37 22.70 16.49
CA ILE A 155 5.67 23.40 15.42
C ILE A 155 6.60 24.32 14.60
N LYS A 156 7.68 24.83 15.18
CA LYS A 156 8.64 25.69 14.49
C LYS A 156 9.27 25.01 13.27
N ALA A 157 9.49 23.70 13.33
CA ALA A 157 9.99 22.96 12.19
C ALA A 157 9.01 22.94 11.00
N PHE A 158 7.70 23.00 11.28
CA PHE A 158 6.68 23.10 10.23
C PHE A 158 6.58 24.52 9.69
N GLU A 159 6.75 25.52 10.52
CA GLU A 159 6.82 26.93 10.11
C GLU A 159 8.02 27.15 9.18
N GLU A 160 9.21 26.69 9.56
CA GLU A 160 10.42 26.72 8.72
C GLU A 160 10.22 25.97 7.38
N TRP A 161 9.53 24.82 7.42
CA TRP A 161 9.19 24.08 6.19
C TRP A 161 8.25 24.87 5.30
N MET A 162 7.25 25.56 5.88
CA MET A 162 6.32 26.39 5.10
C MET A 162 7.01 27.55 4.39
N GLU A 163 8.03 28.14 5.00
CA GLU A 163 8.82 29.23 4.42
C GLU A 163 9.82 28.79 3.36
N LYS A 164 10.11 27.47 3.29
CA LYS A 164 11.10 26.94 2.36
C LYS A 164 10.64 27.05 0.91
N GLU A 165 11.39 27.76 0.06
CA GLU A 165 11.03 27.97 -1.35
C GLU A 165 11.23 26.72 -2.22
N ASP A 166 12.22 25.86 -1.91
CA ASP A 166 12.60 24.66 -2.66
C ASP A 166 12.00 23.37 -2.07
N LYS A 167 10.91 23.48 -1.31
CA LYS A 167 10.25 22.30 -0.71
C LYS A 167 9.64 21.39 -1.77
N ILE A 168 9.82 20.09 -1.58
CA ILE A 168 9.17 19.05 -2.38
C ILE A 168 8.08 18.42 -1.52
N GLU A 169 6.83 18.59 -1.95
CA GLU A 169 5.68 17.94 -1.33
C GLU A 169 5.55 16.49 -1.82
N TYR A 170 5.21 15.58 -0.92
CA TYR A 170 5.07 14.15 -1.21
C TYR A 170 3.81 13.54 -0.59
#